data_d10af9cca1c2e8e6b609e0d541ec2bad
#
_entry.id   d10af9cca1c2e8e6b609e0d541ec2bad
#
_cell.length_a   1.000
_cell.length_b   1.000
_cell.length_c   1.000
_cell.angle_alpha   90.00
_cell.angle_beta   90.00
_cell.angle_gamma   90.00
#
_symmetry.space_group_name_H-M   'P 1'
#
loop_
_entity.id
_entity.type
_entity.pdbx_description
1 polymer ?
#
loop_
_entity_poly.entity_id
_entity_poly.type
_entity_poly.pdbx_seq_one_letter_code
_entity_poly.pdbx_strand_id
1 'polypeptide(L)'
;MAPKNLGYFCVFPGPITIGKAMNLESLLISEDAALLGVLRPTLEKIAVDVRVCADCKAARDLLAKYKFDAVIADCDDLAGGAELLKAIRKTQSNARSVSFAVLNGKTSTQEAFQAGANFVLQKPLTPLHATRCFNAALNFMVRERRRYFRHPVEMPLRIILPDKSELNASSTNVSEGGMAIRLLDKLPRDAKAKVRFSLPGSNASLELKGEVAWADGTGHAGIRFVDVPQSSQYQLDKWLTERMQNQLPQRLQEYVALP
;
A
#
# COMPACT_ATOMS: atom_id res chain seq x y z
N MET A 1 -27.93 -13.67 11.11
CA MET A 1 -26.97 -12.65 11.60
C MET A 1 -25.62 -12.97 11.03
N ALA A 2 -25.18 -12.21 10.03
CA ALA A 2 -23.89 -12.39 9.38
C ALA A 2 -22.79 -11.73 10.23
N PRO A 3 -21.59 -12.33 10.36
CA PRO A 3 -20.51 -11.73 11.13
C PRO A 3 -19.95 -10.52 10.36
N LYS A 4 -20.02 -9.37 11.00
CA LYS A 4 -19.45 -8.11 10.53
C LYS A 4 -17.93 -8.18 10.54
N ASN A 5 -17.35 -7.95 9.34
CA ASN A 5 -16.02 -7.41 9.06
C ASN A 5 -14.88 -7.72 10.05
N LEU A 6 -14.23 -8.86 9.87
CA LEU A 6 -12.80 -8.99 10.22
C LEU A 6 -12.02 -8.09 9.27
N GLY A 7 -11.52 -6.97 9.78
CA GLY A 7 -10.51 -6.18 9.09
C GLY A 7 -9.26 -7.04 8.89
N TYR A 8 -9.15 -7.65 7.72
CA TYR A 8 -7.92 -8.33 7.32
C TYR A 8 -6.82 -7.29 7.19
N PHE A 9 -5.93 -7.26 8.16
CA PHE A 9 -4.62 -6.64 7.96
C PHE A 9 -4.01 -7.29 6.72
N CYS A 10 -3.75 -6.50 5.69
CA CYS A 10 -2.99 -6.96 4.54
C CYS A 10 -1.69 -7.59 5.05
N VAL A 11 -1.57 -8.88 4.89
CA VAL A 11 -0.31 -9.59 5.13
C VAL A 11 0.62 -9.17 4.02
N PHE A 12 1.55 -8.25 4.32
CA PHE A 12 2.66 -7.97 3.41
C PHE A 12 3.52 -9.23 3.26
N PRO A 13 4.01 -9.52 2.07
CA PRO A 13 4.87 -10.69 1.85
C PRO A 13 6.18 -10.52 2.58
N GLY A 14 6.38 -11.34 3.59
CA GLY A 14 7.66 -11.64 4.21
C GLY A 14 8.25 -10.57 5.15
N PRO A 15 9.24 -10.97 5.97
CA PRO A 15 9.99 -10.05 6.81
C PRO A 15 10.75 -9.06 5.90
N ILE A 16 10.61 -7.76 6.20
CA ILE A 16 11.40 -6.71 5.56
C ILE A 16 12.87 -7.03 5.80
N THR A 17 13.57 -7.46 4.76
CA THR A 17 15.01 -7.71 4.84
C THR A 17 15.68 -6.35 5.00
N ILE A 18 16.23 -6.08 6.17
CA ILE A 18 16.99 -4.85 6.44
C ILE A 18 18.12 -4.78 5.43
N GLY A 19 18.15 -3.73 4.60
CA GLY A 19 19.22 -3.46 3.64
C GLY A 19 18.86 -3.61 2.14
N LYS A 20 17.67 -4.13 1.77
CA LYS A 20 17.22 -4.12 0.36
C LYS A 20 16.39 -2.87 0.10
N ALA A 21 16.75 -2.13 -0.98
CA ALA A 21 15.93 -1.00 -1.44
C ALA A 21 14.48 -1.46 -1.69
N MET A 22 13.52 -0.64 -1.26
CA MET A 22 12.09 -0.94 -1.39
C MET A 22 11.60 -0.50 -2.77
N ASN A 23 11.55 -1.43 -3.73
CA ASN A 23 10.96 -1.16 -5.04
C ASN A 23 9.43 -1.00 -4.94
N LEU A 24 8.83 -0.33 -5.92
CA LEU A 24 7.38 -0.39 -6.12
C LEU A 24 6.98 -1.77 -6.64
N GLU A 25 5.76 -2.19 -6.35
CA GLU A 25 5.23 -3.50 -6.73
C GLU A 25 4.13 -3.36 -7.78
N SER A 26 4.23 -4.09 -8.89
CA SER A 26 3.18 -4.12 -9.90
C SER A 26 2.71 -5.53 -10.25
N LEU A 27 1.43 -5.63 -10.63
CA LEU A 27 0.84 -6.83 -11.22
C LEU A 27 0.56 -6.56 -12.69
N LEU A 28 1.19 -7.32 -13.58
CA LEU A 28 1.01 -7.25 -15.03
C LEU A 28 0.24 -8.49 -15.49
N ILE A 29 -0.94 -8.26 -16.07
CA ILE A 29 -1.88 -9.32 -16.45
C ILE A 29 -2.03 -9.33 -17.97
N SER A 30 -1.41 -10.30 -18.62
CA SER A 30 -1.45 -10.53 -20.06
C SER A 30 -0.86 -11.89 -20.42
N GLU A 31 -1.32 -12.50 -21.50
CA GLU A 31 -0.73 -13.66 -22.17
C GLU A 31 0.16 -13.28 -23.37
N ASP A 32 0.12 -12.02 -23.79
CA ASP A 32 0.86 -11.51 -24.95
C ASP A 32 2.36 -11.36 -24.63
N ALA A 33 3.16 -12.29 -25.16
CA ALA A 33 4.60 -12.31 -24.95
C ALA A 33 5.30 -11.04 -25.48
N ALA A 34 4.81 -10.44 -26.57
CA ALA A 34 5.37 -9.23 -27.13
C ALA A 34 5.12 -8.04 -26.19
N LEU A 35 3.91 -7.95 -25.65
CA LEU A 35 3.55 -6.94 -24.65
C LEU A 35 4.38 -7.10 -23.37
N LEU A 36 4.51 -8.33 -22.85
CA LEU A 36 5.33 -8.63 -21.68
C LEU A 36 6.80 -8.25 -21.90
N GLY A 37 7.33 -8.52 -23.11
CA GLY A 37 8.71 -8.16 -23.51
C GLY A 37 8.97 -6.66 -23.53
N VAL A 38 7.96 -5.83 -23.69
CA VAL A 38 8.06 -4.36 -23.64
C VAL A 38 7.83 -3.83 -22.23
N LEU A 39 6.73 -4.25 -21.57
CA LEU A 39 6.30 -3.63 -20.31
C LEU A 39 7.18 -4.00 -19.13
N ARG A 40 7.53 -5.30 -18.99
CA ARG A 40 8.31 -5.78 -17.85
C ARG A 40 9.66 -5.08 -17.73
N PRO A 41 10.55 -5.09 -18.76
CA PRO A 41 11.84 -4.42 -18.65
C PRO A 41 11.71 -2.90 -18.51
N THR A 42 10.63 -2.30 -19.02
CA THR A 42 10.38 -0.86 -18.86
C THR A 42 10.06 -0.52 -17.40
N LEU A 43 9.24 -1.31 -16.72
CA LEU A 43 8.91 -1.15 -15.31
C LEU A 43 10.13 -1.40 -14.40
N GLU A 44 10.87 -2.49 -14.66
CA GLU A 44 12.08 -2.83 -13.89
C GLU A 44 13.15 -1.71 -13.97
N LYS A 45 13.30 -1.06 -15.13
CA LYS A 45 14.21 0.10 -15.30
C LYS A 45 13.84 1.30 -14.41
N ILE A 46 12.61 1.42 -13.97
CA ILE A 46 12.15 2.51 -13.11
C ILE A 46 11.93 2.05 -11.65
N ALA A 47 12.59 0.95 -11.25
CA ALA A 47 12.53 0.37 -9.91
C ALA A 47 11.12 -0.07 -9.49
N VAL A 48 10.38 -0.66 -10.43
CA VAL A 48 9.09 -1.31 -10.20
C VAL A 48 9.26 -2.81 -10.42
N ASP A 49 9.11 -3.61 -9.36
CA ASP A 49 9.10 -5.07 -9.44
C ASP A 49 7.80 -5.54 -10.10
N VAL A 50 7.92 -6.51 -11.01
CA VAL A 50 6.79 -6.95 -11.83
C VAL A 50 6.45 -8.40 -11.52
N ARG A 51 5.25 -8.63 -11.03
CA ARG A 51 4.64 -9.95 -10.99
C ARG A 51 3.75 -10.13 -12.21
N VAL A 52 4.01 -11.17 -12.99
CA VAL A 52 3.23 -11.49 -14.20
C VAL A 52 2.15 -12.52 -13.86
N CYS A 53 0.98 -12.35 -14.44
CA CYS A 53 -0.14 -13.25 -14.35
C CYS A 53 -0.79 -13.41 -15.75
N ALA A 54 -1.06 -14.64 -16.17
CA ALA A 54 -1.60 -14.91 -17.49
C ALA A 54 -3.13 -14.81 -17.58
N ASP A 55 -3.86 -14.87 -16.46
CA ASP A 55 -5.31 -14.92 -16.45
C ASP A 55 -5.94 -14.07 -15.35
N CYS A 56 -7.21 -13.66 -15.58
CA CYS A 56 -7.95 -12.81 -14.65
C CYS A 56 -8.35 -13.49 -13.34
N LYS A 57 -8.46 -14.84 -13.30
CA LYS A 57 -8.83 -15.56 -12.08
C LYS A 57 -7.65 -15.56 -11.11
N ALA A 58 -6.46 -15.99 -11.59
CA ALA A 58 -5.24 -15.94 -10.79
C ALA A 58 -4.91 -14.49 -10.37
N ALA A 59 -5.17 -13.51 -11.23
CA ALA A 59 -5.01 -12.10 -10.87
C ALA A 59 -5.90 -11.67 -9.71
N ARG A 60 -7.17 -12.10 -9.66
CA ARG A 60 -8.07 -11.82 -8.53
C ARG A 60 -7.57 -12.44 -7.23
N ASP A 61 -7.04 -13.66 -7.28
CA ASP A 61 -6.47 -14.34 -6.11
C ASP A 61 -5.23 -13.62 -5.59
N LEU A 62 -4.38 -13.11 -6.48
CA LEU A 62 -3.21 -12.29 -6.13
C LEU A 62 -3.64 -10.95 -5.52
N LEU A 63 -4.62 -10.26 -6.11
CA LEU A 63 -5.14 -8.98 -5.64
C LEU A 63 -5.85 -9.10 -4.28
N ALA A 64 -6.42 -10.27 -3.97
CA ALA A 64 -7.01 -10.53 -2.66
C ALA A 64 -5.95 -10.73 -1.56
N LYS A 65 -4.78 -11.30 -1.92
CA LYS A 65 -3.72 -11.66 -0.97
C LYS A 65 -2.65 -10.57 -0.83
N TYR A 66 -2.36 -9.84 -1.90
CA TYR A 66 -1.23 -8.92 -1.96
C TYR A 66 -1.67 -7.52 -2.34
N LYS A 67 -0.94 -6.53 -1.82
CA LYS A 67 -1.06 -5.13 -2.22
C LYS A 67 -0.07 -4.82 -3.33
N PHE A 68 -0.55 -4.17 -4.39
CA PHE A 68 0.26 -3.65 -5.49
C PHE A 68 0.13 -2.13 -5.58
N ASP A 69 1.20 -1.44 -5.97
CA ASP A 69 1.17 0.00 -6.23
C ASP A 69 0.57 0.29 -7.59
N ALA A 70 0.79 -0.62 -8.54
CA ALA A 70 0.22 -0.57 -9.88
C ALA A 70 -0.37 -1.92 -10.31
N VAL A 71 -1.40 -1.85 -11.16
CA VAL A 71 -1.99 -3.00 -11.84
C VAL A 71 -2.15 -2.67 -13.31
N ILE A 72 -1.55 -3.48 -14.17
CA ILE A 72 -1.59 -3.32 -15.63
C ILE A 72 -2.39 -4.48 -16.22
N ALA A 73 -3.52 -4.20 -16.84
CA ALA A 73 -4.40 -5.22 -17.41
C ALA A 73 -4.49 -5.08 -18.93
N ASP A 74 -4.26 -6.16 -19.64
CA ASP A 74 -4.55 -6.29 -21.06
C ASP A 74 -6.07 -6.48 -21.22
N CYS A 75 -6.77 -5.39 -21.59
CA CYS A 75 -8.22 -5.37 -21.52
C CYS A 75 -8.89 -5.98 -22.75
N ASP A 76 -8.25 -5.88 -23.89
CA ASP A 76 -8.86 -6.27 -25.17
C ASP A 76 -8.50 -7.69 -25.61
N ASP A 77 -7.34 -8.17 -25.23
CA ASP A 77 -6.85 -9.47 -25.65
C ASP A 77 -6.94 -10.53 -24.55
N LEU A 78 -7.22 -10.11 -23.31
CA LEU A 78 -7.43 -11.02 -22.19
C LEU A 78 -8.93 -11.08 -21.82
N ALA A 79 -9.50 -12.28 -21.81
CA ALA A 79 -10.91 -12.49 -21.44
C ALA A 79 -11.17 -11.99 -19.99
N GLY A 80 -12.07 -11.03 -19.87
CA GLY A 80 -12.42 -10.41 -18.57
C GLY A 80 -11.46 -9.33 -18.07
N GLY A 81 -10.57 -8.80 -18.91
CA GLY A 81 -9.61 -7.76 -18.54
C GLY A 81 -10.28 -6.44 -18.11
N ALA A 82 -11.29 -5.98 -18.84
CA ALA A 82 -12.06 -4.79 -18.48
C ALA A 82 -12.87 -4.97 -17.18
N GLU A 83 -13.48 -6.14 -17.00
CA GLU A 83 -14.20 -6.50 -15.76
C GLU A 83 -13.25 -6.59 -14.56
N LEU A 84 -12.01 -7.01 -14.79
CA LEU A 84 -10.99 -7.05 -13.74
C LEU A 84 -10.68 -5.63 -13.24
N LEU A 85 -10.55 -4.64 -14.12
CA LEU A 85 -10.35 -3.23 -13.71
C LEU A 85 -11.48 -2.73 -12.81
N LYS A 86 -12.75 -3.05 -13.16
CA LYS A 86 -13.92 -2.72 -12.31
C LYS A 86 -13.85 -3.44 -10.96
N ALA A 87 -13.41 -4.70 -10.97
CA ALA A 87 -13.30 -5.51 -9.75
C ALA A 87 -12.21 -4.98 -8.81
N ILE A 88 -11.06 -4.51 -9.31
CA ILE A 88 -9.98 -3.93 -8.52
C ILE A 88 -10.49 -2.78 -7.65
N ARG A 89 -11.35 -1.91 -8.19
CA ARG A 89 -11.91 -0.76 -7.47
C ARG A 89 -12.80 -1.14 -6.27
N LYS A 90 -13.25 -2.39 -6.23
CA LYS A 90 -14.06 -2.94 -5.14
C LYS A 90 -13.23 -3.74 -4.11
N THR A 91 -11.93 -3.94 -4.36
CA THR A 91 -11.05 -4.65 -3.42
C THR A 91 -10.69 -3.76 -2.25
N GLN A 92 -10.52 -4.36 -1.06
CA GLN A 92 -10.16 -3.62 0.13
C GLN A 92 -8.75 -3.00 0.04
N SER A 93 -7.78 -3.75 -0.48
CA SER A 93 -6.36 -3.35 -0.49
C SER A 93 -5.97 -2.62 -1.77
N ASN A 94 -6.50 -3.02 -2.93
CA ASN A 94 -6.06 -2.53 -4.23
C ASN A 94 -7.01 -1.51 -4.87
N ALA A 95 -8.09 -1.08 -4.19
CA ALA A 95 -9.05 -0.11 -4.73
C ALA A 95 -8.41 1.20 -5.23
N ARG A 96 -7.28 1.58 -4.65
CA ARG A 96 -6.54 2.81 -4.98
C ARG A 96 -5.24 2.57 -5.75
N SER A 97 -4.89 1.31 -6.05
CA SER A 97 -3.74 0.98 -6.89
C SER A 97 -3.84 1.69 -8.23
N VAL A 98 -2.72 2.18 -8.73
CA VAL A 98 -2.67 2.85 -10.03
C VAL A 98 -2.93 1.81 -11.12
N SER A 99 -4.02 1.96 -11.87
CA SER A 99 -4.43 0.98 -12.88
C SER A 99 -4.18 1.48 -14.29
N PHE A 100 -3.65 0.60 -15.10
CA PHE A 100 -3.38 0.80 -16.52
C PHE A 100 -4.23 -0.18 -17.32
N ALA A 101 -4.94 0.34 -18.32
CA ALA A 101 -5.59 -0.47 -19.34
C ALA A 101 -4.72 -0.53 -20.59
N VAL A 102 -4.40 -1.74 -21.05
CA VAL A 102 -3.79 -1.94 -22.37
C VAL A 102 -4.87 -2.28 -23.36
N LEU A 103 -4.96 -1.50 -24.45
CA LEU A 103 -6.02 -1.57 -25.44
C LEU A 103 -5.44 -1.85 -26.83
N ASN A 104 -6.20 -2.55 -27.67
CA ASN A 104 -5.89 -2.76 -29.09
C ASN A 104 -6.91 -2.12 -30.04
N GLY A 105 -7.86 -1.33 -29.50
CA GLY A 105 -8.89 -0.62 -30.24
C GLY A 105 -10.28 -1.26 -30.17
N LYS A 106 -10.45 -2.41 -29.49
CA LYS A 106 -11.78 -3.01 -29.22
C LYS A 106 -12.53 -2.20 -28.17
N THR A 107 -11.85 -1.82 -27.11
CA THR A 107 -12.36 -0.96 -26.04
C THR A 107 -11.90 0.49 -26.28
N SER A 108 -12.79 1.43 -26.16
CA SER A 108 -12.44 2.85 -26.24
C SER A 108 -11.71 3.33 -24.98
N THR A 109 -10.93 4.39 -25.11
CA THR A 109 -10.27 5.03 -23.96
C THR A 109 -11.27 5.48 -22.90
N GLN A 110 -12.45 5.97 -23.33
CA GLN A 110 -13.50 6.39 -22.40
C GLN A 110 -14.05 5.23 -21.59
N GLU A 111 -14.33 4.09 -22.23
CA GLU A 111 -14.78 2.87 -21.54
C GLU A 111 -13.74 2.35 -20.56
N ALA A 112 -12.44 2.40 -20.92
CA ALA A 112 -11.36 2.02 -20.03
C ALA A 112 -11.31 2.90 -18.74
N PHE A 113 -11.46 4.23 -18.87
CA PHE A 113 -11.55 5.12 -17.72
C PHE A 113 -12.81 4.85 -16.88
N GLN A 114 -13.96 4.62 -17.52
CA GLN A 114 -15.21 4.25 -16.82
C GLN A 114 -15.07 2.90 -16.08
N ALA A 115 -14.27 1.97 -16.61
CA ALA A 115 -13.93 0.72 -15.94
C ALA A 115 -12.96 0.90 -14.76
N GLY A 116 -12.38 2.10 -14.62
CA GLY A 116 -11.52 2.44 -13.48
C GLY A 116 -10.03 2.50 -13.83
N ALA A 117 -9.63 2.52 -15.09
CA ALA A 117 -8.25 2.81 -15.46
C ALA A 117 -7.85 4.24 -15.03
N ASN A 118 -6.61 4.42 -14.60
CA ASN A 118 -6.00 5.74 -14.38
C ASN A 118 -5.19 6.18 -15.62
N PHE A 119 -4.65 5.21 -16.35
CA PHE A 119 -3.83 5.41 -17.54
C PHE A 119 -4.22 4.39 -18.62
N VAL A 120 -4.00 4.76 -19.86
CA VAL A 120 -4.25 3.89 -21.02
C VAL A 120 -2.98 3.76 -21.85
N LEU A 121 -2.67 2.52 -22.23
CA LEU A 121 -1.59 2.14 -23.12
C LEU A 121 -2.21 1.53 -24.40
N GLN A 122 -1.90 2.10 -25.54
CA GLN A 122 -2.48 1.67 -26.82
C GLN A 122 -1.50 0.78 -27.58
N LYS A 123 -1.96 -0.40 -28.03
CA LYS A 123 -1.18 -1.26 -28.93
C LYS A 123 -1.20 -0.69 -30.37
N PRO A 124 -0.13 -0.86 -31.17
CA PRO A 124 1.13 -1.47 -30.82
C PRO A 124 1.96 -0.60 -29.87
N LEU A 125 2.49 -1.22 -28.81
CA LEU A 125 3.20 -0.51 -27.74
C LEU A 125 4.71 -0.53 -27.96
N THR A 126 5.32 0.66 -27.94
CA THR A 126 6.77 0.81 -27.97
C THR A 126 7.35 1.05 -26.58
N PRO A 127 8.62 0.68 -26.31
CA PRO A 127 9.29 0.98 -25.06
C PRO A 127 9.26 2.47 -24.69
N LEU A 128 9.32 3.35 -25.68
CA LEU A 128 9.29 4.81 -25.46
C LEU A 128 7.92 5.26 -24.93
N HIS A 129 6.82 4.79 -25.54
CA HIS A 129 5.47 5.12 -25.09
C HIS A 129 5.20 4.55 -23.69
N ALA A 130 5.59 3.30 -23.43
CA ALA A 130 5.47 2.68 -22.12
C ALA A 130 6.24 3.49 -21.05
N THR A 131 7.50 3.87 -21.34
CA THR A 131 8.33 4.66 -20.43
C THR A 131 7.69 6.00 -20.09
N ARG A 132 7.17 6.72 -21.09
CA ARG A 132 6.50 8.02 -20.87
C ARG A 132 5.26 7.87 -19.97
N CYS A 133 4.44 6.86 -20.25
CA CYS A 133 3.24 6.61 -19.49
C CYS A 133 3.57 6.25 -18.03
N PHE A 134 4.52 5.34 -17.80
CA PHE A 134 4.91 4.94 -16.45
C PHE A 134 5.59 6.07 -15.67
N ASN A 135 6.45 6.87 -16.29
CA ASN A 135 7.06 8.03 -15.65
C ASN A 135 5.98 9.05 -15.21
N ALA A 136 4.96 9.29 -16.02
CA ALA A 136 3.83 10.14 -15.64
C ALA A 136 3.03 9.59 -14.46
N ALA A 137 3.04 8.27 -14.27
CA ALA A 137 2.32 7.59 -13.20
C ALA A 137 3.13 7.43 -11.90
N LEU A 138 4.46 7.63 -11.91
CA LEU A 138 5.33 7.36 -10.75
C LEU A 138 4.89 8.09 -9.48
N ASN A 139 4.53 9.39 -9.56
CA ASN A 139 4.03 10.13 -8.42
C ASN A 139 2.82 9.47 -7.75
N PHE A 140 1.90 8.94 -8.57
CA PHE A 140 0.70 8.27 -8.06
C PHE A 140 1.06 6.92 -7.42
N MET A 141 2.00 6.17 -8.01
CA MET A 141 2.45 4.88 -7.48
C MET A 141 3.20 5.06 -6.16
N VAL A 142 4.11 6.03 -6.06
CA VAL A 142 4.83 6.36 -4.82
C VAL A 142 3.86 6.84 -3.73
N ARG A 143 2.88 7.68 -4.10
CA ARG A 143 1.84 8.13 -3.17
C ARG A 143 0.98 6.97 -2.66
N GLU A 144 0.67 6.01 -3.52
CA GLU A 144 -0.07 4.82 -3.11
C GLU A 144 0.76 3.93 -2.19
N ARG A 145 2.06 3.72 -2.49
CA ARG A 145 2.99 3.01 -1.60
C ARG A 145 3.03 3.65 -0.21
N ARG A 146 3.09 4.97 -0.12
CA ARG A 146 3.14 5.70 1.15
C ARG A 146 1.97 5.38 2.06
N ARG A 147 0.75 5.28 1.55
CA ARG A 147 -0.45 4.95 2.32
C ARG A 147 -0.38 3.61 3.03
N TYR A 148 0.37 2.67 2.49
CA TYR A 148 0.54 1.33 3.02
C TYR A 148 1.91 1.12 3.67
N PHE A 149 2.75 2.14 3.65
CA PHE A 149 4.07 2.07 4.27
C PHE A 149 3.96 1.87 5.77
N ARG A 150 4.68 0.88 6.27
CA ARG A 150 4.84 0.58 7.68
C ARG A 150 6.31 0.54 8.00
N HIS A 151 6.77 1.49 8.79
CA HIS A 151 8.16 1.54 9.21
C HIS A 151 8.36 0.60 10.40
N PRO A 152 9.19 -0.44 10.30
CA PRO A 152 9.57 -1.26 11.43
C PRO A 152 10.40 -0.42 12.39
N VAL A 153 9.92 -0.25 13.60
CA VAL A 153 10.59 0.54 14.65
C VAL A 153 10.16 0.05 16.00
N GLU A 154 11.14 -0.21 16.85
CA GLU A 154 10.91 -0.50 18.25
C GLU A 154 11.13 0.79 19.06
N MET A 155 10.05 1.27 19.67
CA MET A 155 10.08 2.44 20.54
C MET A 155 9.14 2.22 21.74
N PRO A 156 9.52 2.69 22.94
CA PRO A 156 8.64 2.61 24.10
C PRO A 156 7.41 3.51 23.91
N LEU A 157 6.28 3.04 24.40
CA LEU A 157 5.03 3.80 24.37
C LEU A 157 4.18 3.48 25.60
N ARG A 158 3.23 4.37 25.90
CA ARG A 158 2.23 4.19 26.94
C ARG A 158 0.85 4.13 26.31
N ILE A 159 0.06 3.17 26.76
CA ILE A 159 -1.35 3.02 26.41
C ILE A 159 -2.15 3.49 27.60
N ILE A 160 -2.97 4.49 27.43
CA ILE A 160 -3.82 5.07 28.47
C ILE A 160 -5.27 4.64 28.16
N LEU A 161 -5.81 3.81 29.04
CA LEU A 161 -7.16 3.29 28.92
C LEU A 161 -8.21 4.32 29.41
N PRO A 162 -9.51 4.12 29.13
CA PRO A 162 -10.57 5.06 29.54
C PRO A 162 -10.71 5.23 31.05
N ASP A 163 -10.35 4.21 31.82
CA ASP A 163 -10.30 4.23 33.29
C ASP A 163 -9.05 4.94 33.87
N LYS A 164 -8.23 5.53 32.99
CA LYS A 164 -6.96 6.19 33.27
C LYS A 164 -5.82 5.26 33.70
N SER A 165 -5.98 3.94 33.65
CA SER A 165 -4.88 3.01 33.81
C SER A 165 -3.89 3.15 32.66
N GLU A 166 -2.58 3.00 32.97
CA GLU A 166 -1.50 3.11 31.99
C GLU A 166 -0.80 1.75 31.84
N LEU A 167 -0.62 1.31 30.60
CA LEU A 167 0.13 0.10 30.25
C LEU A 167 1.38 0.48 29.47
N ASN A 168 2.51 -0.15 29.82
CA ASN A 168 3.74 -0.01 29.06
C ASN A 168 3.76 -0.99 27.90
N ALA A 169 4.15 -0.52 26.73
CA ALA A 169 4.27 -1.33 25.53
C ALA A 169 5.46 -0.85 24.68
N SER A 170 5.81 -1.63 23.66
CA SER A 170 6.73 -1.21 22.61
C SER A 170 6.10 -1.39 21.24
N SER A 171 6.40 -0.49 20.30
CA SER A 171 5.99 -0.67 18.92
C SER A 171 6.82 -1.75 18.24
N THR A 172 6.26 -2.39 17.23
CA THR A 172 6.98 -3.23 16.28
C THR A 172 7.02 -2.60 14.90
N ASN A 173 6.01 -1.79 14.57
CA ASN A 173 5.98 -0.93 13.38
C ASN A 173 4.98 0.20 13.56
N VAL A 174 5.14 1.25 12.75
CA VAL A 174 4.25 2.42 12.70
C VAL A 174 3.91 2.76 11.26
N SER A 175 2.69 3.21 11.03
CA SER A 175 2.17 3.72 9.76
C SER A 175 1.34 4.99 10.00
N GLU A 176 0.90 5.63 8.92
CA GLU A 176 0.01 6.81 8.96
C GLU A 176 -1.29 6.55 9.73
N GLY A 177 -1.87 5.36 9.60
CA GLY A 177 -3.17 5.01 10.20
C GLY A 177 -3.11 4.19 11.48
N GLY A 178 -1.92 3.86 12.01
CA GLY A 178 -1.82 3.01 13.20
C GLY A 178 -0.46 2.40 13.44
N MET A 179 -0.38 1.57 14.45
CA MET A 179 0.85 0.85 14.82
C MET A 179 0.55 -0.58 15.27
N ALA A 180 1.53 -1.45 15.10
CA ALA A 180 1.57 -2.73 15.77
C ALA A 180 2.45 -2.61 17.02
N ILE A 181 2.02 -3.24 18.10
CA ILE A 181 2.64 -3.15 19.41
C ILE A 181 2.85 -4.53 20.03
N ARG A 182 3.79 -4.59 20.95
CA ARG A 182 4.02 -5.70 21.86
C ARG A 182 3.85 -5.21 23.30
N LEU A 183 3.11 -5.96 24.11
CA LEU A 183 2.84 -5.66 25.51
C LEU A 183 2.68 -6.96 26.29
N LEU A 184 2.86 -6.90 27.61
CA LEU A 184 2.69 -8.04 28.51
C LEU A 184 1.22 -8.25 28.91
N ASP A 185 0.48 -7.15 28.98
CA ASP A 185 -0.92 -7.15 29.39
C ASP A 185 -1.84 -7.48 28.22
N LYS A 186 -3.06 -7.95 28.52
CA LYS A 186 -4.09 -8.23 27.51
C LYS A 186 -4.89 -6.97 27.20
N LEU A 187 -4.97 -6.63 25.92
CA LEU A 187 -5.86 -5.60 25.45
C LEU A 187 -7.12 -6.22 24.83
N PRO A 188 -8.32 -5.83 25.29
CA PRO A 188 -9.55 -6.24 24.63
C PRO A 188 -9.61 -5.69 23.19
N ARG A 189 -10.21 -6.45 22.26
CA ARG A 189 -10.55 -5.94 20.93
C ARG A 189 -11.54 -4.79 21.05
N ASP A 190 -11.47 -3.87 20.12
CA ASP A 190 -12.31 -2.66 20.05
C ASP A 190 -12.17 -1.71 21.25
N ALA A 191 -11.22 -2.00 22.18
CA ALA A 191 -10.95 -1.09 23.28
C ALA A 191 -10.42 0.25 22.74
N LYS A 192 -10.98 1.34 23.25
CA LYS A 192 -10.50 2.70 23.00
C LYS A 192 -9.35 2.99 23.94
N ALA A 193 -8.30 3.61 23.44
CA ALA A 193 -7.14 4.01 24.21
C ALA A 193 -6.52 5.29 23.65
N LYS A 194 -5.72 5.98 24.47
CA LYS A 194 -4.76 6.95 23.96
C LYS A 194 -3.40 6.30 23.94
N VAL A 195 -2.62 6.60 22.91
CA VAL A 195 -1.25 6.08 22.76
C VAL A 195 -0.29 7.25 22.79
N ARG A 196 0.62 7.23 23.76
CA ARG A 196 1.65 8.28 23.91
C ARG A 196 3.01 7.70 23.58
N PHE A 197 3.72 8.31 22.65
CA PHE A 197 5.04 7.89 22.18
C PHE A 197 5.85 9.05 21.64
N SER A 198 7.16 8.88 21.54
CA SER A 198 8.07 9.85 20.90
C SER A 198 8.67 9.27 19.65
N LEU A 199 8.68 10.06 18.55
CA LEU A 199 9.24 9.62 17.27
C LEU A 199 10.79 9.63 17.34
N PRO A 200 11.47 8.50 17.09
CA PRO A 200 12.92 8.41 17.16
C PRO A 200 13.63 9.36 16.18
N GLY A 201 14.63 10.07 16.71
CA GLY A 201 15.39 11.06 15.92
C GLY A 201 14.64 12.37 15.67
N SER A 202 13.54 12.60 16.39
CA SER A 202 12.83 13.89 16.43
C SER A 202 12.49 14.26 17.86
N ASN A 203 12.19 15.55 18.10
CA ASN A 203 11.70 16.03 19.40
C ASN A 203 10.17 15.90 19.53
N ALA A 204 9.51 15.22 18.58
CA ALA A 204 8.06 15.11 18.55
C ALA A 204 7.59 14.03 19.52
N SER A 205 6.80 14.42 20.52
CA SER A 205 6.02 13.53 21.36
C SER A 205 4.55 13.61 20.95
N LEU A 206 3.96 12.47 20.63
CA LEU A 206 2.60 12.38 20.14
C LEU A 206 1.71 11.68 21.17
N GLU A 207 0.50 12.19 21.35
CA GLU A 207 -0.59 11.52 22.06
C GLU A 207 -1.78 11.41 21.11
N LEU A 208 -2.07 10.18 20.66
CA LEU A 208 -3.10 9.91 19.67
C LEU A 208 -4.20 9.04 20.26
N LYS A 209 -5.45 9.31 19.89
CA LYS A 209 -6.55 8.39 20.14
C LYS A 209 -6.40 7.17 19.24
N GLY A 210 -6.71 5.99 19.76
CA GLY A 210 -6.66 4.75 19.02
C GLY A 210 -7.74 3.76 19.46
N GLU A 211 -7.98 2.80 18.58
CA GLU A 211 -8.84 1.65 18.81
C GLU A 211 -8.05 0.38 18.54
N VAL A 212 -8.18 -0.62 19.41
CA VAL A 212 -7.55 -1.93 19.24
C VAL A 212 -8.23 -2.65 18.08
N ALA A 213 -7.58 -2.66 16.92
CA ALA A 213 -8.11 -3.29 15.71
C ALA A 213 -8.02 -4.82 15.75
N TRP A 214 -6.98 -5.34 16.39
CA TRP A 214 -6.76 -6.77 16.63
C TRP A 214 -5.85 -7.01 17.82
N ALA A 215 -5.98 -8.17 18.44
CA ALA A 215 -5.05 -8.69 19.44
C ALA A 215 -4.97 -10.21 19.26
N ASP A 216 -3.76 -10.77 19.32
CA ASP A 216 -3.51 -12.20 19.11
C ASP A 216 -3.56 -13.04 20.41
N GLY A 217 -3.66 -12.39 21.55
CA GLY A 217 -3.67 -13.03 22.86
C GLY A 217 -2.27 -13.47 23.36
N THR A 218 -1.21 -13.29 22.56
CA THR A 218 0.18 -13.65 22.88
C THR A 218 1.05 -12.42 23.19
N GLY A 219 0.41 -11.26 23.34
CA GLY A 219 1.09 -10.01 23.66
C GLY A 219 1.32 -9.10 22.44
N HIS A 220 0.72 -9.39 21.30
CA HIS A 220 0.76 -8.50 20.15
C HIS A 220 -0.65 -7.94 19.86
N ALA A 221 -0.68 -6.66 19.52
CA ALA A 221 -1.92 -5.98 19.13
C ALA A 221 -1.65 -4.95 18.03
N GLY A 222 -2.69 -4.63 17.27
CA GLY A 222 -2.68 -3.53 16.32
C GLY A 222 -3.63 -2.44 16.79
N ILE A 223 -3.12 -1.21 16.84
CA ILE A 223 -3.90 -0.02 17.17
C ILE A 223 -4.10 0.79 15.92
N ARG A 224 -5.35 1.09 15.59
CA ARG A 224 -5.75 2.03 14.55
C ARG A 224 -5.89 3.42 15.18
N PHE A 225 -5.26 4.43 14.60
CA PHE A 225 -5.42 5.82 15.03
C PHE A 225 -6.79 6.36 14.60
N VAL A 226 -7.41 7.13 15.47
CA VAL A 226 -8.71 7.78 15.24
C VAL A 226 -8.64 9.24 15.66
N ASP A 227 -9.38 10.11 14.97
CA ASP A 227 -9.45 11.55 15.27
C ASP A 227 -8.06 12.20 15.48
N VAL A 228 -7.12 11.90 14.58
CA VAL A 228 -5.75 12.43 14.70
C VAL A 228 -5.73 13.95 14.49
N PRO A 229 -5.22 14.74 15.45
CA PRO A 229 -5.07 16.18 15.27
C PRO A 229 -4.15 16.50 14.08
N GLN A 230 -4.48 17.54 13.32
CA GLN A 230 -3.75 17.89 12.10
C GLN A 230 -2.24 18.12 12.35
N SER A 231 -1.88 18.73 13.48
CA SER A 231 -0.47 18.94 13.85
C SER A 231 0.27 17.62 14.11
N SER A 232 -0.37 16.66 14.77
CA SER A 232 0.19 15.33 15.04
C SER A 232 0.27 14.50 13.75
N GLN A 233 -0.76 14.61 12.90
CA GLN A 233 -0.75 13.97 11.58
C GLN A 233 0.42 14.48 10.73
N TYR A 234 0.61 15.80 10.67
CA TYR A 234 1.74 16.38 9.94
C TYR A 234 3.10 15.90 10.43
N GLN A 235 3.31 15.83 11.76
CA GLN A 235 4.57 15.35 12.33
C GLN A 235 4.82 13.87 12.02
N LEU A 236 3.78 13.04 12.15
CA LEU A 236 3.86 11.61 11.86
C LEU A 236 4.13 11.38 10.36
N ASP A 237 3.41 12.08 9.49
CA ASP A 237 3.55 11.98 8.03
C ASP A 237 4.93 12.42 7.57
N LYS A 238 5.45 13.52 8.10
CA LYS A 238 6.80 14.01 7.81
C LYS A 238 7.83 12.94 8.19
N TRP A 239 7.75 12.44 9.41
CA TRP A 239 8.67 11.42 9.93
C TRP A 239 8.64 10.12 9.09
N LEU A 240 7.44 9.62 8.76
CA LEU A 240 7.26 8.42 7.92
C LEU A 240 7.77 8.65 6.49
N THR A 241 7.55 9.84 5.94
CA THR A 241 8.00 10.21 4.59
C THR A 241 9.54 10.17 4.50
N GLU A 242 10.24 10.73 5.47
CA GLU A 242 11.70 10.68 5.55
C GLU A 242 12.22 9.23 5.65
N ARG A 243 11.56 8.38 6.43
CA ARG A 243 11.92 6.96 6.58
C ARG A 243 11.67 6.16 5.30
N MET A 244 10.56 6.41 4.62
CA MET A 244 10.24 5.79 3.34
C MET A 244 11.23 6.25 2.26
N GLN A 245 11.54 7.55 2.19
CA GLN A 245 12.47 8.11 1.21
C GLN A 245 13.85 7.44 1.30
N ASN A 246 14.35 7.20 2.51
CA ASN A 246 15.63 6.54 2.74
C ASN A 246 15.63 5.04 2.33
N GLN A 247 14.47 4.41 2.19
CA GLN A 247 14.34 3.02 1.78
C GLN A 247 14.07 2.86 0.27
N LEU A 248 13.60 3.90 -0.39
CA LEU A 248 13.35 3.88 -1.83
C LEU A 248 14.65 3.97 -2.62
N PRO A 249 14.73 3.32 -3.80
CA PRO A 249 15.79 3.55 -4.75
C PRO A 249 15.94 5.04 -5.09
N GLN A 250 17.17 5.50 -5.29
CA GLN A 250 17.47 6.92 -5.55
C GLN A 250 16.57 7.54 -6.62
N ARG A 251 16.29 6.80 -7.69
CA ARG A 251 15.40 7.23 -8.77
C ARG A 251 13.97 7.55 -8.32
N LEU A 252 13.46 6.89 -7.26
CA LEU A 252 12.11 7.10 -6.77
C LEU A 252 12.03 8.16 -5.66
N GLN A 253 13.17 8.55 -5.09
CA GLN A 253 13.20 9.50 -3.97
C GLN A 253 12.67 10.89 -4.34
N GLU A 254 12.90 11.33 -5.60
CA GLU A 254 12.41 12.61 -6.10
C GLU A 254 10.87 12.72 -6.20
N TYR A 255 10.17 11.56 -6.24
CA TYR A 255 8.71 11.49 -6.30
C TYR A 255 8.05 11.46 -4.91
N VAL A 256 8.86 11.45 -3.85
CA VAL A 256 8.36 11.52 -2.48
C VAL A 256 8.18 12.97 -2.09
N ALA A 257 6.97 13.51 -2.31
CA ALA A 257 6.64 14.84 -1.83
C ALA A 257 6.58 14.85 -0.29
N LEU A 258 7.22 15.82 0.35
CA LEU A 258 7.01 16.13 1.76
C LEU A 258 5.57 16.63 1.94
N PRO A 259 4.91 16.32 3.07
CA PRO A 259 3.55 16.74 3.36
C PRO A 259 3.41 18.27 3.52
#